data_8cea359536c06ad018423176d67c4b77
#
_entry.id   8cea359536c06ad018423176d67c4b77
#
_cell.length_a   1.000
_cell.length_b   1.000
_cell.length_c   1.000
_cell.angle_alpha   90.00
_cell.angle_beta   90.00
_cell.angle_gamma   90.00
#
_symmetry.space_group_name_H-M   'P 1'
#
loop_
_entity.id
_entity.type
_entity.pdbx_description
1 polymer ?
#
loop_
_entity_poly.entity_id
_entity_poly.type
_entity_poly.pdbx_seq_one_letter_code
_entity_poly.pdbx_strand_id
1 'polypeptide(L)'
;YYLCLLKGSSIFRDLKFGESNKNSYICVVLVESVPTRSKDRLVYDISRFYFVVSDGATRYRKSEYSKTYKENYQEMNPIFIAGPCVIESASLLDEVAKQLVCIKNKFNVEVYFKASFDKANRTSIHSFRGPGLEKGLQMLADIKERYALPLLTDIHESCQAAAAGEVVDVLQIPAFLCRQTDLLVEAAKTGRIVNIKKAQFLSGEDMKYPVEKCREAGANEVWLTERGNVYGYNNLVVDFRNIPIMKPLADRVIMDCTHSVQRPGGGNGSTSGDRQFVPAMAMAAKAFGAEGYFLETHPDPDRALSDGPNMLPLENLPALVGDLLK
;
A
#
# COMPACT_ATOMS: atom_id res chain seq x y z
N TYR A 1 18.58 -3.07 23.88
CA TYR A 1 19.37 -2.07 23.12
C TYR A 1 19.74 -2.69 21.79
N TYR A 2 19.42 -2.02 20.68
CA TYR A 2 19.79 -2.46 19.33
C TYR A 2 21.07 -1.75 18.94
N LEU A 3 22.10 -2.51 18.57
CA LEU A 3 23.33 -1.98 18.01
C LEU A 3 23.49 -2.51 16.59
N CYS A 4 23.49 -1.62 15.60
CA CYS A 4 23.77 -1.96 14.22
C CYS A 4 25.26 -1.74 13.93
N LEU A 5 26.00 -2.80 13.66
CA LEU A 5 27.43 -2.74 13.36
C LEU A 5 27.67 -3.13 11.89
N LEU A 6 28.29 -2.24 11.13
CA LEU A 6 28.72 -2.50 9.75
C LEU A 6 30.08 -3.20 9.74
N LYS A 7 30.19 -4.36 9.12
CA LYS A 7 31.45 -5.08 8.96
C LYS A 7 32.30 -4.39 7.86
N GLY A 8 33.47 -3.91 8.25
CA GLY A 8 34.40 -3.25 7.33
C GLY A 8 35.07 -1.99 7.86
N SER A 9 34.70 -1.53 9.06
CA SER A 9 35.39 -0.44 9.74
C SER A 9 36.31 -0.97 10.85
N SER A 10 37.47 -0.31 11.05
CA SER A 10 38.50 -0.64 12.03
C SER A 10 38.07 -0.56 13.49
N ILE A 11 36.79 -0.35 13.77
CA ILE A 11 36.20 -0.14 15.10
C ILE A 11 36.02 -1.45 15.89
N PHE A 12 36.24 -2.62 15.27
CA PHE A 12 35.98 -3.92 15.89
C PHE A 12 37.02 -4.39 16.92
N ARG A 13 38.10 -3.64 17.19
CA ARG A 13 39.21 -4.15 18.03
C ARG A 13 39.05 -3.92 19.54
N ASP A 14 38.16 -3.04 20.00
CA ASP A 14 38.18 -2.58 21.40
C ASP A 14 36.87 -2.67 22.19
N LEU A 15 35.90 -3.47 21.77
CA LEU A 15 34.65 -3.67 22.52
C LEU A 15 34.86 -4.74 23.62
N LYS A 16 35.17 -4.30 24.84
CA LYS A 16 35.06 -5.12 26.07
C LYS A 16 33.63 -5.08 26.58
N PHE A 17 33.00 -6.23 26.63
CA PHE A 17 31.67 -6.39 27.24
C PHE A 17 31.83 -6.60 28.73
N GLY A 18 31.21 -5.74 29.57
CA GLY A 18 31.08 -5.92 31.00
C GLY A 18 30.08 -7.03 31.35
N GLU A 19 30.31 -7.77 32.41
CA GLU A 19 29.41 -8.79 32.93
C GLU A 19 28.04 -8.17 33.26
N SER A 20 26.97 -8.66 32.67
CA SER A 20 25.62 -8.30 33.02
C SER A 20 24.77 -9.52 33.35
N ASN A 21 23.89 -9.35 34.33
CA ASN A 21 22.99 -10.33 34.91
C ASN A 21 22.17 -11.15 33.90
N LYS A 22 21.86 -12.37 34.29
CA LYS A 22 21.37 -13.55 33.56
C LYS A 22 20.11 -13.43 32.68
N ASN A 23 19.58 -12.25 32.32
CA ASN A 23 18.36 -12.13 31.53
C ASN A 23 18.40 -11.01 30.44
N SER A 24 19.58 -10.66 29.95
CA SER A 24 19.69 -9.65 28.87
C SER A 24 20.06 -10.31 27.56
N TYR A 25 19.12 -10.35 26.60
CA TYR A 25 19.39 -10.77 25.24
C TYR A 25 19.97 -9.59 24.44
N ILE A 26 21.14 -9.75 23.87
CA ILE A 26 21.72 -8.79 22.93
C ILE A 26 21.51 -9.35 21.52
N CYS A 27 20.68 -8.70 20.74
CA CYS A 27 20.52 -9.01 19.32
C CYS A 27 21.51 -8.15 18.52
N VAL A 28 22.51 -8.77 17.90
CA VAL A 28 23.46 -8.11 17.01
C VAL A 28 23.07 -8.47 15.58
N VAL A 29 22.67 -7.46 14.81
CA VAL A 29 22.44 -7.63 13.36
C VAL A 29 23.74 -7.28 12.64
N LEU A 30 24.39 -8.28 12.06
CA LEU A 30 25.54 -8.07 11.20
C LEU A 30 25.07 -7.95 9.76
N VAL A 31 25.31 -6.78 9.16
CA VAL A 31 25.07 -6.55 7.74
C VAL A 31 26.39 -6.72 7.01
N GLU A 32 26.50 -7.73 6.16
CA GLU A 32 27.68 -7.93 5.31
C GLU A 32 27.46 -7.14 4.01
N SER A 33 28.16 -6.02 3.84
CA SER A 33 28.17 -5.28 2.60
C SER A 33 29.25 -5.88 1.68
N VAL A 34 28.85 -6.42 0.55
CA VAL A 34 29.77 -6.78 -0.53
C VAL A 34 29.86 -5.57 -1.47
N PRO A 35 31.01 -4.90 -1.59
CA PRO A 35 31.14 -3.80 -2.52
C PRO A 35 31.17 -4.34 -3.95
N THR A 36 30.11 -4.14 -4.70
CA THR A 36 30.13 -4.30 -6.16
C THR A 36 30.61 -2.98 -6.77
N ARG A 37 31.78 -3.00 -7.40
CA ARG A 37 32.33 -1.88 -8.17
C ARG A 37 31.50 -1.67 -9.44
N SER A 38 30.63 -0.70 -9.44
CA SER A 38 30.21 0.03 -10.64
C SER A 38 30.73 1.46 -10.52
N LYS A 39 31.12 2.06 -11.61
CA LYS A 39 32.05 3.22 -11.65
C LYS A 39 31.57 4.49 -10.93
N ASP A 40 30.31 4.62 -10.47
CA ASP A 40 29.79 5.89 -9.92
C ASP A 40 28.73 5.81 -8.80
N ARG A 41 28.48 4.67 -8.17
CA ARG A 41 27.61 4.58 -6.97
C ARG A 41 27.93 3.40 -6.08
N LEU A 42 28.03 3.64 -4.77
CA LEU A 42 28.00 2.59 -3.75
C LEU A 42 26.55 2.04 -3.66
N VAL A 43 26.36 0.84 -4.19
CA VAL A 43 25.11 0.09 -4.03
C VAL A 43 25.33 -0.92 -2.90
N TYR A 44 24.55 -0.79 -1.82
CA TYR A 44 24.56 -1.76 -0.71
C TYR A 44 23.57 -2.86 -1.03
N ASP A 45 24.04 -4.09 -1.16
CA ASP A 45 23.20 -5.28 -1.22
C ASP A 45 22.79 -5.69 0.20
N ILE A 46 21.54 -5.45 0.57
CA ILE A 46 20.99 -5.75 1.89
C ILE A 46 20.46 -7.22 1.97
N SER A 47 20.78 -8.06 1.02
CA SER A 47 20.24 -9.44 0.94
C SER A 47 20.78 -10.41 2.01
N ARG A 48 21.66 -9.97 2.92
CA ARG A 48 22.28 -10.83 3.93
C ARG A 48 22.19 -10.27 5.34
N PHE A 49 21.18 -10.72 6.09
CA PHE A 49 21.09 -10.49 7.52
C PHE A 49 21.59 -11.71 8.32
N TYR A 50 22.40 -11.47 9.35
CA TYR A 50 22.82 -12.49 10.30
C TYR A 50 22.34 -12.10 11.69
N PHE A 51 21.58 -12.99 12.33
CA PHE A 51 21.26 -12.85 13.75
C PHE A 51 22.23 -13.70 14.55
N VAL A 52 22.93 -13.09 15.51
CA VAL A 52 23.76 -13.80 16.47
C VAL A 52 23.14 -13.62 17.85
N VAL A 53 22.62 -14.68 18.42
CA VAL A 53 22.17 -14.72 19.83
C VAL A 53 23.32 -15.27 20.67
N SER A 54 23.78 -14.50 21.66
CA SER A 54 24.97 -14.83 22.44
C SER A 54 24.67 -15.68 23.69
N ASP A 55 24.01 -16.83 23.51
CA ASP A 55 23.92 -17.85 24.56
C ASP A 55 24.76 -19.11 24.26
N GLY A 56 25.67 -18.99 23.32
CA GLY A 56 26.73 -19.97 23.08
C GLY A 56 26.34 -21.23 22.29
N ALA A 57 25.10 -21.40 21.81
CA ALA A 57 24.70 -22.69 21.26
C ALA A 57 23.91 -22.71 19.95
N THR A 58 23.43 -21.62 19.36
CA THR A 58 22.59 -21.75 18.19
C THR A 58 23.07 -20.92 16.99
N ARG A 59 23.76 -21.56 16.04
CA ARG A 59 24.00 -21.03 14.70
C ARG A 59 22.78 -21.27 13.84
N TYR A 60 21.94 -20.26 13.62
CA TYR A 60 20.91 -20.35 12.59
C TYR A 60 21.54 -20.25 11.20
N ARG A 61 21.38 -21.30 10.39
CA ARG A 61 21.83 -21.31 8.99
C ARG A 61 20.85 -20.48 8.15
N LYS A 62 21.41 -19.65 7.27
CA LYS A 62 20.74 -18.85 6.25
C LYS A 62 19.66 -19.59 5.46
N SER A 63 19.81 -20.92 5.28
CA SER A 63 18.91 -21.77 4.49
C SER A 63 17.53 -22.00 5.13
N GLU A 64 17.44 -22.00 6.47
CA GLU A 64 16.17 -22.36 7.15
C GLU A 64 15.22 -21.17 7.24
N TYR A 65 15.73 -19.95 7.57
CA TYR A 65 14.87 -18.76 7.61
C TYR A 65 14.34 -18.37 6.23
N SER A 66 15.20 -18.42 5.19
CA SER A 66 14.77 -18.13 3.82
C SER A 66 13.84 -19.20 3.26
N LYS A 67 13.97 -20.45 3.71
CA LYS A 67 13.12 -21.57 3.29
C LYS A 67 11.75 -21.48 3.94
N THR A 68 11.68 -21.28 5.25
CA THR A 68 10.44 -21.11 6.00
C THR A 68 9.68 -19.84 5.55
N TYR A 69 10.40 -18.77 5.26
CA TYR A 69 9.81 -17.53 4.73
C TYR A 69 9.23 -17.75 3.32
N LYS A 70 9.96 -18.43 2.43
CA LYS A 70 9.49 -18.76 1.07
C LYS A 70 8.37 -19.79 1.04
N GLU A 71 8.39 -20.79 1.94
CA GLU A 71 7.35 -21.81 2.03
C GLU A 71 6.01 -21.28 2.55
N ASN A 72 6.04 -20.22 3.39
CA ASN A 72 4.83 -19.60 3.93
C ASN A 72 4.24 -18.48 3.04
N TYR A 73 5.01 -18.00 2.06
CA TYR A 73 4.54 -17.00 1.10
C TYR A 73 4.63 -17.62 -0.30
N GLN A 74 3.55 -18.29 -0.74
CA GLN A 74 3.41 -18.63 -2.16
C GLN A 74 3.61 -17.34 -2.97
N GLU A 75 4.45 -17.37 -3.99
CA GLU A 75 4.68 -16.27 -4.93
C GLU A 75 3.39 -16.02 -5.73
N MET A 76 2.42 -15.36 -5.10
CA MET A 76 1.32 -14.75 -5.86
C MET A 76 1.88 -13.49 -6.50
N ASN A 77 1.69 -13.35 -7.80
CA ASN A 77 1.98 -12.09 -8.46
C ASN A 77 1.18 -10.98 -7.79
N PRO A 78 1.83 -9.90 -7.32
CA PRO A 78 1.11 -8.83 -6.67
C PRO A 78 0.20 -8.12 -7.67
N ILE A 79 -0.95 -7.65 -7.19
CA ILE A 79 -1.83 -6.79 -7.97
C ILE A 79 -1.43 -5.32 -7.82
N PHE A 80 -1.71 -4.52 -8.84
CA PHE A 80 -1.47 -3.08 -8.83
C PHE A 80 -2.79 -2.34 -9.01
N ILE A 81 -3.15 -1.52 -8.03
CA ILE A 81 -4.29 -0.60 -8.09
C ILE A 81 -3.69 0.78 -8.34
N ALA A 82 -3.88 1.32 -9.52
CA ALA A 82 -3.28 2.59 -9.91
C ALA A 82 -4.23 3.48 -10.70
N GLY A 83 -4.03 4.81 -10.61
CA GLY A 83 -4.83 5.78 -11.34
C GLY A 83 -4.85 7.14 -10.63
N PRO A 84 -5.56 8.12 -11.16
CA PRO A 84 -5.64 9.44 -10.53
C PRO A 84 -6.44 9.39 -9.22
N CYS A 85 -6.17 10.34 -8.33
CA CYS A 85 -6.90 10.46 -7.08
C CYS A 85 -8.41 10.60 -7.32
N VAL A 86 -8.79 11.48 -8.24
CA VAL A 86 -10.17 11.82 -8.59
C VAL A 86 -10.29 11.97 -10.12
N ILE A 87 -11.49 11.78 -10.65
CA ILE A 87 -11.79 12.05 -12.06
C ILE A 87 -11.77 13.56 -12.29
N GLU A 88 -10.77 14.05 -13.02
CA GLU A 88 -10.61 15.45 -13.38
C GLU A 88 -11.13 15.73 -14.81
N SER A 89 -10.75 14.89 -15.76
CA SER A 89 -11.18 14.96 -17.15
C SER A 89 -11.07 13.61 -17.85
N ALA A 90 -11.79 13.45 -18.98
CA ALA A 90 -11.70 12.25 -19.80
C ALA A 90 -10.30 12.07 -20.42
N SER A 91 -9.63 13.17 -20.79
CA SER A 91 -8.28 13.12 -21.36
C SER A 91 -7.25 12.64 -20.37
N LEU A 92 -7.36 13.05 -19.09
CA LEU A 92 -6.49 12.57 -18.02
C LEU A 92 -6.67 11.06 -17.77
N LEU A 93 -7.93 10.61 -17.68
CA LEU A 93 -8.22 9.18 -17.52
C LEU A 93 -7.64 8.35 -18.66
N ASP A 94 -7.78 8.84 -19.90
CA ASP A 94 -7.29 8.20 -21.12
C ASP A 94 -5.76 8.07 -21.11
N GLU A 95 -5.05 9.14 -20.76
CA GLU A 95 -3.59 9.16 -20.66
C GLU A 95 -3.07 8.16 -19.62
N VAL A 96 -3.67 8.16 -18.43
CA VAL A 96 -3.31 7.24 -17.34
C VAL A 96 -3.64 5.80 -17.72
N ALA A 97 -4.82 5.54 -18.29
CA ALA A 97 -5.23 4.19 -18.72
C ALA A 97 -4.29 3.60 -19.77
N LYS A 98 -3.87 4.37 -20.76
CA LYS A 98 -2.86 3.94 -21.76
C LYS A 98 -1.57 3.47 -21.10
N GLN A 99 -1.06 4.24 -20.15
CA GLN A 99 0.17 3.87 -19.42
C GLN A 99 -0.02 2.59 -18.59
N LEU A 100 -1.18 2.42 -17.95
CA LEU A 100 -1.48 1.22 -17.18
C LEU A 100 -1.58 -0.03 -18.04
N VAL A 101 -2.14 0.08 -19.26
CA VAL A 101 -2.13 -1.02 -20.24
C VAL A 101 -0.69 -1.38 -20.64
N CYS A 102 0.16 -0.37 -20.86
CA CYS A 102 1.58 -0.62 -21.16
C CYS A 102 2.27 -1.38 -20.00
N ILE A 103 2.02 -0.99 -18.75
CA ILE A 103 2.56 -1.66 -17.56
C ILE A 103 2.04 -3.10 -17.46
N LYS A 104 0.71 -3.30 -17.57
CA LYS A 104 0.07 -4.62 -17.57
C LYS A 104 0.73 -5.56 -18.56
N ASN A 105 0.90 -5.11 -19.81
CA ASN A 105 1.46 -5.94 -20.88
C ASN A 105 2.97 -6.17 -20.71
N LYS A 106 3.73 -5.12 -20.34
CA LYS A 106 5.18 -5.19 -20.20
C LYS A 106 5.60 -6.16 -19.09
N PHE A 107 4.91 -6.14 -17.97
CA PHE A 107 5.28 -6.90 -16.78
C PHE A 107 4.42 -8.16 -16.56
N ASN A 108 3.40 -8.37 -17.39
CA ASN A 108 2.43 -9.47 -17.26
C ASN A 108 1.82 -9.52 -15.84
N VAL A 109 1.33 -8.37 -15.35
CA VAL A 109 0.75 -8.20 -14.02
C VAL A 109 -0.71 -7.79 -14.10
N GLU A 110 -1.45 -8.06 -13.02
CA GLU A 110 -2.82 -7.61 -12.86
C GLU A 110 -2.85 -6.14 -12.42
N VAL A 111 -3.55 -5.30 -13.19
CA VAL A 111 -3.66 -3.86 -12.94
C VAL A 111 -5.12 -3.45 -12.91
N TYR A 112 -5.54 -2.85 -11.80
CA TYR A 112 -6.86 -2.22 -11.62
C TYR A 112 -6.74 -0.72 -11.83
N PHE A 113 -7.54 -0.18 -12.75
CA PHE A 113 -7.63 1.26 -12.93
C PHE A 113 -8.49 1.87 -11.82
N LYS A 114 -7.92 2.79 -11.06
CA LYS A 114 -8.64 3.46 -9.93
C LYS A 114 -8.86 4.93 -10.23
N ALA A 115 -10.09 5.39 -10.07
CA ALA A 115 -10.39 6.81 -9.91
C ALA A 115 -11.66 7.00 -9.07
N SER A 116 -11.71 8.08 -8.28
CA SER A 116 -12.90 8.45 -7.51
C SER A 116 -13.82 9.36 -8.30
N PHE A 117 -15.11 9.08 -8.31
CA PHE A 117 -16.11 9.97 -8.92
C PHE A 117 -16.48 11.15 -8.01
N ASP A 118 -16.23 11.00 -6.71
CA ASP A 118 -16.43 12.03 -5.68
C ASP A 118 -15.37 11.92 -4.56
N LYS A 119 -15.04 13.03 -3.95
CA LYS A 119 -14.22 13.17 -2.75
C LYS A 119 -15.04 13.76 -1.62
N ALA A 120 -15.89 12.93 -0.99
CA ALA A 120 -16.90 13.38 -0.02
C ALA A 120 -16.34 13.84 1.34
N ASN A 121 -15.10 13.45 1.69
CA ASN A 121 -14.52 13.66 3.02
C ASN A 121 -13.32 14.63 3.04
N ARG A 122 -13.35 15.67 2.19
CA ARG A 122 -12.30 16.70 2.16
C ARG A 122 -12.34 17.62 3.37
N THR A 123 -11.16 18.15 3.75
CA THR A 123 -11.02 19.11 4.86
C THR A 123 -11.77 20.41 4.61
N SER A 124 -11.74 20.93 3.37
CA SER A 124 -12.41 22.18 3.00
C SER A 124 -13.65 21.91 2.13
N ILE A 125 -14.74 22.62 2.40
CA ILE A 125 -15.96 22.61 1.58
C ILE A 125 -15.71 23.10 0.14
N HIS A 126 -14.64 23.89 -0.07
CA HIS A 126 -14.27 24.44 -1.37
C HIS A 126 -13.33 23.50 -2.17
N SER A 127 -12.96 22.34 -1.62
CA SER A 127 -12.10 21.38 -2.32
C SER A 127 -12.80 20.81 -3.54
N PHE A 128 -12.02 20.52 -4.59
CA PHE A 128 -12.53 19.83 -5.76
C PHE A 128 -13.04 18.45 -5.38
N ARG A 129 -14.26 18.11 -5.79
CA ARG A 129 -14.91 16.87 -5.42
C ARG A 129 -14.95 15.84 -6.54
N GLY A 130 -14.90 16.25 -7.78
CA GLY A 130 -15.05 15.38 -8.94
C GLY A 130 -16.36 15.63 -9.70
N PRO A 131 -16.67 14.79 -10.74
CA PRO A 131 -17.85 14.98 -11.59
C PRO A 131 -19.17 14.51 -10.98
N GLY A 132 -19.13 13.82 -9.82
CA GLY A 132 -20.29 13.18 -9.20
C GLY A 132 -20.57 11.77 -9.75
N LEU A 133 -21.54 11.08 -9.13
CA LEU A 133 -21.80 9.65 -9.34
C LEU A 133 -22.09 9.32 -10.80
N GLU A 134 -23.16 9.85 -11.38
CA GLU A 134 -23.64 9.46 -12.71
C GLU A 134 -22.58 9.70 -13.80
N LYS A 135 -22.10 10.94 -13.87
CA LYS A 135 -21.08 11.31 -14.88
C LYS A 135 -19.76 10.57 -14.65
N GLY A 136 -19.37 10.39 -13.40
CA GLY A 136 -18.13 9.69 -13.06
C GLY A 136 -18.18 8.21 -13.42
N LEU A 137 -19.31 7.55 -13.15
CA LEU A 137 -19.50 6.14 -13.53
C LEU A 137 -19.54 5.96 -15.05
N GLN A 138 -20.15 6.88 -15.80
CA GLN A 138 -20.10 6.85 -17.26
C GLN A 138 -18.66 6.96 -17.77
N MET A 139 -17.88 7.90 -17.25
CA MET A 139 -16.46 8.05 -17.63
C MET A 139 -15.62 6.82 -17.30
N LEU A 140 -15.91 6.14 -16.18
CA LEU A 140 -15.25 4.89 -15.81
C LEU A 140 -15.67 3.75 -16.76
N ALA A 141 -16.96 3.65 -17.12
CA ALA A 141 -17.44 2.67 -18.09
C ALA A 141 -16.74 2.82 -19.46
N ASP A 142 -16.56 4.07 -19.92
CA ASP A 142 -15.84 4.38 -21.15
C ASP A 142 -14.37 3.92 -21.11
N ILE A 143 -13.71 4.03 -19.94
CA ILE A 143 -12.33 3.51 -19.73
C ILE A 143 -12.32 1.98 -19.79
N LYS A 144 -13.28 1.32 -19.14
CA LYS A 144 -13.38 -0.15 -19.15
C LYS A 144 -13.57 -0.68 -20.57
N GLU A 145 -14.48 -0.08 -21.31
CA GLU A 145 -14.76 -0.47 -22.71
C GLU A 145 -13.52 -0.32 -23.60
N ARG A 146 -12.82 0.84 -23.51
CA ARG A 146 -11.68 1.13 -24.39
C ARG A 146 -10.41 0.38 -24.06
N TYR A 147 -10.14 0.11 -22.79
CA TYR A 147 -8.84 -0.39 -22.32
C TYR A 147 -8.88 -1.80 -21.73
N ALA A 148 -10.05 -2.37 -21.51
CA ALA A 148 -10.23 -3.69 -20.89
C ALA A 148 -9.45 -3.84 -19.55
N LEU A 149 -9.40 -2.75 -18.76
CA LEU A 149 -8.85 -2.74 -17.42
C LEU A 149 -9.97 -2.99 -16.43
N PRO A 150 -9.79 -3.86 -15.44
CA PRO A 150 -10.68 -3.91 -14.29
C PRO A 150 -10.62 -2.59 -13.53
N LEU A 151 -11.77 -2.20 -12.97
CA LEU A 151 -11.96 -0.89 -12.37
C LEU A 151 -12.14 -0.96 -10.86
N LEU A 152 -11.62 0.04 -10.16
CA LEU A 152 -11.90 0.29 -8.75
C LEU A 152 -12.35 1.74 -8.55
N THR A 153 -13.43 1.94 -7.79
CA THR A 153 -13.84 3.26 -7.29
C THR A 153 -14.26 3.19 -5.83
N ASP A 154 -14.19 4.30 -5.12
CA ASP A 154 -14.66 4.41 -3.74
C ASP A 154 -16.11 4.91 -3.68
N ILE A 155 -16.88 4.36 -2.72
CA ILE A 155 -18.24 4.76 -2.41
C ILE A 155 -18.31 5.35 -1.01
N HIS A 156 -19.20 6.32 -0.78
CA HIS A 156 -19.31 7.05 0.48
C HIS A 156 -20.67 6.89 1.16
N GLU A 157 -21.68 6.58 0.37
CA GLU A 157 -23.07 6.37 0.82
C GLU A 157 -23.55 5.00 0.35
N SER A 158 -24.38 4.33 1.16
CA SER A 158 -24.90 2.99 0.84
C SER A 158 -25.69 2.96 -0.47
N CYS A 159 -26.41 4.04 -0.79
CA CYS A 159 -27.19 4.15 -2.02
C CYS A 159 -26.34 4.18 -3.31
N GLN A 160 -25.03 4.45 -3.20
CA GLN A 160 -24.11 4.47 -4.35
C GLN A 160 -23.66 3.06 -4.76
N ALA A 161 -23.75 2.09 -3.85
CA ALA A 161 -23.14 0.76 -4.04
C ALA A 161 -23.71 0.05 -5.27
N ALA A 162 -25.03 0.00 -5.42
CA ALA A 162 -25.65 -0.69 -6.55
C ALA A 162 -25.23 -0.11 -7.90
N ALA A 163 -25.35 1.22 -8.08
CA ALA A 163 -25.00 1.87 -9.32
C ALA A 163 -23.49 1.75 -9.65
N ALA A 164 -22.63 1.89 -8.65
CA ALA A 164 -21.19 1.73 -8.84
C ALA A 164 -20.84 0.27 -9.17
N GLY A 165 -21.51 -0.71 -8.54
CA GLY A 165 -21.30 -2.14 -8.77
C GLY A 165 -21.65 -2.61 -10.18
N GLU A 166 -22.54 -1.92 -10.92
CA GLU A 166 -22.80 -2.22 -12.32
C GLU A 166 -21.59 -1.91 -13.23
N VAL A 167 -20.74 -0.97 -12.84
CA VAL A 167 -19.64 -0.48 -13.66
C VAL A 167 -18.29 -1.06 -13.23
N VAL A 168 -17.98 -1.04 -11.92
CA VAL A 168 -16.66 -1.40 -11.43
C VAL A 168 -16.56 -2.86 -10.97
N ASP A 169 -15.35 -3.36 -10.88
CA ASP A 169 -15.05 -4.72 -10.43
C ASP A 169 -14.75 -4.75 -8.93
N VAL A 170 -14.29 -3.63 -8.38
CA VAL A 170 -13.95 -3.46 -6.95
C VAL A 170 -14.59 -2.20 -6.40
N LEU A 171 -15.38 -2.35 -5.34
CA LEU A 171 -15.91 -1.25 -4.53
C LEU A 171 -15.00 -0.99 -3.34
N GLN A 172 -14.48 0.22 -3.23
CA GLN A 172 -13.62 0.61 -2.12
C GLN A 172 -14.40 1.33 -1.03
N ILE A 173 -14.20 0.90 0.21
CA ILE A 173 -14.71 1.58 1.41
C ILE A 173 -13.60 2.47 1.96
N PRO A 174 -13.79 3.80 2.03
CA PRO A 174 -12.84 4.73 2.59
C PRO A 174 -12.50 4.42 4.06
N ALA A 175 -11.29 4.76 4.48
CA ALA A 175 -10.79 4.44 5.83
C ALA A 175 -11.67 4.98 6.96
N PHE A 176 -12.15 6.21 6.86
CA PHE A 176 -13.06 6.77 7.87
C PHE A 176 -14.41 6.05 7.96
N LEU A 177 -14.84 5.36 6.90
CA LEU A 177 -16.13 4.71 6.78
C LEU A 177 -16.06 3.19 6.96
N CYS A 178 -14.89 2.63 7.26
CA CYS A 178 -14.68 1.18 7.31
C CYS A 178 -15.53 0.43 8.35
N ARG A 179 -16.17 1.13 9.29
CA ARG A 179 -17.07 0.56 10.29
C ARG A 179 -18.55 0.78 10.00
N GLN A 180 -18.91 1.52 8.95
CA GLN A 180 -20.30 1.84 8.58
C GLN A 180 -21.01 0.59 8.07
N THR A 181 -21.89 0.03 8.90
CA THR A 181 -22.53 -1.27 8.63
C THR A 181 -23.31 -1.26 7.33
N ASP A 182 -24.18 -0.27 7.12
CA ASP A 182 -25.05 -0.22 5.93
C ASP A 182 -24.22 -0.08 4.64
N LEU A 183 -23.11 0.69 4.68
CA LEU A 183 -22.23 0.86 3.54
C LEU A 183 -21.52 -0.46 3.17
N LEU A 184 -21.02 -1.18 4.17
CA LEU A 184 -20.36 -2.49 4.00
C LEU A 184 -21.35 -3.54 3.46
N VAL A 185 -22.55 -3.59 4.03
CA VAL A 185 -23.61 -4.53 3.63
C VAL A 185 -24.05 -4.28 2.19
N GLU A 186 -24.33 -3.03 1.82
CA GLU A 186 -24.76 -2.72 0.46
C GLU A 186 -23.63 -2.93 -0.57
N ALA A 187 -22.38 -2.65 -0.22
CA ALA A 187 -21.23 -3.01 -1.06
C ALA A 187 -21.13 -4.53 -1.28
N ALA A 188 -21.27 -5.31 -0.21
CA ALA A 188 -21.22 -6.78 -0.27
C ALA A 188 -22.31 -7.37 -1.16
N LYS A 189 -23.55 -6.85 -1.07
CA LYS A 189 -24.71 -7.29 -1.86
C LYS A 189 -24.55 -7.11 -3.37
N THR A 190 -23.63 -6.26 -3.82
CA THR A 190 -23.36 -6.08 -5.27
C THR A 190 -22.69 -7.30 -5.90
N GLY A 191 -22.14 -8.22 -5.10
CA GLY A 191 -21.34 -9.35 -5.58
C GLY A 191 -19.97 -8.96 -6.12
N ARG A 192 -19.59 -7.68 -6.03
CA ARG A 192 -18.24 -7.18 -6.41
C ARG A 192 -17.24 -7.41 -5.27
N ILE A 193 -15.96 -7.34 -5.61
CA ILE A 193 -14.90 -7.33 -4.60
C ILE A 193 -15.06 -6.10 -3.72
N VAL A 194 -14.98 -6.28 -2.40
CA VAL A 194 -15.05 -5.16 -1.45
C VAL A 194 -13.65 -4.92 -0.89
N ASN A 195 -13.04 -3.80 -1.26
CA ASN A 195 -11.75 -3.38 -0.72
C ASN A 195 -11.94 -2.40 0.44
N ILE A 196 -11.58 -2.79 1.66
CA ILE A 196 -11.78 -1.97 2.86
C ILE A 196 -10.44 -1.35 3.28
N LYS A 197 -10.37 -0.02 3.23
CA LYS A 197 -9.22 0.72 3.76
C LYS A 197 -9.24 0.65 5.29
N LYS A 198 -8.15 0.18 5.90
CA LYS A 198 -8.01 0.20 7.37
C LYS A 198 -8.09 1.64 7.88
N ALA A 199 -8.95 1.88 8.86
CA ALA A 199 -8.98 3.20 9.50
C ALA A 199 -7.67 3.52 10.22
N GLN A 200 -7.34 4.81 10.27
CA GLN A 200 -6.12 5.30 10.92
C GLN A 200 -6.12 5.11 12.45
N PHE A 201 -7.27 4.79 13.03
CA PHE A 201 -7.48 4.56 14.46
C PHE A 201 -7.69 3.10 14.83
N LEU A 202 -7.62 2.16 13.86
CA LEU A 202 -7.81 0.73 14.09
C LEU A 202 -6.48 -0.03 14.02
N SER A 203 -6.38 -1.10 14.79
CA SER A 203 -5.34 -2.12 14.64
C SER A 203 -5.62 -3.03 13.44
N GLY A 204 -4.61 -3.81 13.01
CA GLY A 204 -4.81 -4.83 11.98
C GLY A 204 -5.80 -5.91 12.39
N GLU A 205 -5.77 -6.33 13.68
CA GLU A 205 -6.67 -7.34 14.25
C GLU A 205 -8.14 -6.91 14.23
N ASP A 206 -8.40 -5.61 14.44
CA ASP A 206 -9.77 -5.08 14.47
C ASP A 206 -10.44 -5.06 13.10
N MET A 207 -9.67 -5.23 12.03
CA MET A 207 -10.20 -5.31 10.67
C MET A 207 -11.02 -6.57 10.42
N LYS A 208 -10.99 -7.56 11.33
CA LYS A 208 -11.88 -8.72 11.29
C LYS A 208 -13.37 -8.31 11.28
N TYR A 209 -13.75 -7.29 12.08
CA TYR A 209 -15.15 -6.90 12.22
C TYR A 209 -15.79 -6.33 10.94
N PRO A 210 -15.16 -5.41 10.20
CA PRO A 210 -15.71 -5.01 8.90
C PRO A 210 -15.70 -6.14 7.86
N VAL A 211 -14.71 -7.05 7.90
CA VAL A 211 -14.69 -8.23 7.02
C VAL A 211 -15.86 -9.17 7.34
N GLU A 212 -16.09 -9.49 8.62
CA GLU A 212 -17.22 -10.30 9.07
C GLU A 212 -18.55 -9.75 8.56
N LYS A 213 -18.79 -8.44 8.70
CA LYS A 213 -20.00 -7.79 8.16
C LYS A 213 -20.19 -8.00 6.65
N CYS A 214 -19.10 -7.87 5.86
CA CYS A 214 -19.16 -8.13 4.43
C CYS A 214 -19.45 -9.60 4.13
N ARG A 215 -18.79 -10.54 4.83
CA ARG A 215 -18.99 -11.98 4.66
C ARG A 215 -20.40 -12.40 5.02
N GLU A 216 -20.94 -11.95 6.15
CA GLU A 216 -22.31 -12.22 6.59
C GLU A 216 -23.33 -11.62 5.61
N ALA A 217 -23.01 -10.52 4.94
CA ALA A 217 -23.85 -9.92 3.90
C ALA A 217 -23.68 -10.59 2.52
N GLY A 218 -22.85 -11.63 2.40
CA GLY A 218 -22.69 -12.42 1.18
C GLY A 218 -21.56 -12.00 0.26
N ALA A 219 -20.57 -11.22 0.73
CA ALA A 219 -19.40 -10.89 -0.08
C ALA A 219 -18.58 -12.15 -0.44
N ASN A 220 -18.32 -12.35 -1.74
CA ASN A 220 -17.50 -13.44 -2.24
C ASN A 220 -16.01 -13.20 -1.99
N GLU A 221 -15.55 -11.96 -2.15
CA GLU A 221 -14.14 -11.57 -2.03
C GLU A 221 -14.01 -10.24 -1.30
N VAL A 222 -13.15 -10.20 -0.27
CA VAL A 222 -12.89 -8.99 0.55
C VAL A 222 -11.38 -8.77 0.63
N TRP A 223 -10.96 -7.56 0.27
CA TRP A 223 -9.57 -7.12 0.42
C TRP A 223 -9.44 -6.14 1.57
N LEU A 224 -8.29 -6.14 2.22
CA LEU A 224 -7.92 -5.14 3.23
C LEU A 224 -6.75 -4.30 2.74
N THR A 225 -6.81 -3.00 3.00
CA THR A 225 -5.74 -2.07 2.60
C THR A 225 -5.17 -1.36 3.82
N GLU A 226 -3.88 -1.61 4.12
CA GLU A 226 -3.11 -0.87 5.12
C GLU A 226 -2.76 0.52 4.57
N ARG A 227 -2.86 1.55 5.43
CA ARG A 227 -2.56 2.93 5.06
C ARG A 227 -2.01 3.80 6.20
N GLY A 228 -1.63 3.19 7.31
CA GLY A 228 -1.06 3.84 8.48
C GLY A 228 -2.08 4.26 9.53
N ASN A 229 -1.54 4.68 10.66
CA ASN A 229 -2.26 5.15 11.83
C ASN A 229 -1.90 6.61 12.13
N VAL A 230 -2.85 7.35 12.72
CA VAL A 230 -2.70 8.75 13.13
C VAL A 230 -2.55 8.84 14.65
N TYR A 231 -1.65 9.72 15.08
CA TYR A 231 -1.38 9.98 16.50
C TYR A 231 -1.60 11.44 16.90
N GLY A 232 -2.21 12.25 16.02
CA GLY A 232 -2.61 13.63 16.32
C GLY A 232 -1.54 14.70 16.08
N TYR A 233 -0.37 14.36 15.49
CA TYR A 233 0.70 15.33 15.18
C TYR A 233 0.91 15.55 13.68
N ASN A 234 -0.16 15.47 12.91
CA ASN A 234 -0.21 15.73 11.47
C ASN A 234 0.73 14.82 10.64
N ASN A 235 0.94 13.60 11.09
CA ASN A 235 1.71 12.59 10.38
C ASN A 235 1.05 11.23 10.51
N LEU A 236 1.43 10.28 9.66
CA LEU A 236 0.98 8.90 9.70
C LEU A 236 2.17 7.99 9.95
N VAL A 237 1.94 6.90 10.68
CA VAL A 237 2.92 5.86 10.94
C VAL A 237 2.36 4.53 10.49
N VAL A 238 3.09 3.82 9.63
CA VAL A 238 2.72 2.48 9.20
C VAL A 238 3.40 1.44 10.08
N ASP A 239 2.61 0.63 10.75
CA ASP A 239 3.09 -0.62 11.32
C ASP A 239 2.94 -1.72 10.27
N PHE A 240 4.03 -2.04 9.58
CA PHE A 240 4.01 -3.06 8.53
C PHE A 240 3.66 -4.46 9.02
N ARG A 241 3.71 -4.73 10.35
CA ARG A 241 3.24 -5.99 10.94
C ARG A 241 1.74 -6.19 10.74
N ASN A 242 0.97 -5.12 10.52
CA ASN A 242 -0.44 -5.22 10.17
C ASN A 242 -0.67 -6.02 8.89
N ILE A 243 0.28 -6.03 7.94
CA ILE A 243 0.15 -6.78 6.68
C ILE A 243 -0.01 -8.29 6.98
N PRO A 244 0.96 -8.98 7.61
CA PRO A 244 0.79 -10.40 7.94
C PRO A 244 -0.33 -10.66 8.97
N ILE A 245 -0.66 -9.71 9.85
CA ILE A 245 -1.79 -9.82 10.79
C ILE A 245 -3.13 -9.86 10.06
N MET A 246 -3.30 -9.05 9.03
CA MET A 246 -4.54 -8.97 8.26
C MET A 246 -4.72 -10.09 7.23
N LYS A 247 -3.65 -10.78 6.81
CA LYS A 247 -3.73 -11.87 5.80
C LYS A 247 -4.74 -12.97 6.14
N PRO A 248 -4.80 -13.51 7.37
CA PRO A 248 -5.79 -14.55 7.68
C PRO A 248 -7.23 -14.03 7.74
N LEU A 249 -7.45 -12.72 7.69
CA LEU A 249 -8.77 -12.10 7.80
C LEU A 249 -9.44 -11.88 6.44
N ALA A 250 -8.67 -11.74 5.36
CA ALA A 250 -9.18 -11.32 4.05
C ALA A 250 -8.52 -12.14 2.93
N ASP A 251 -9.05 -12.02 1.71
CA ASP A 251 -8.53 -12.75 0.55
C ASP A 251 -7.23 -12.14 0.02
N ARG A 252 -7.03 -10.82 0.21
CA ARG A 252 -5.79 -10.10 -0.12
C ARG A 252 -5.54 -8.96 0.86
N VAL A 253 -4.26 -8.66 1.08
CA VAL A 253 -3.80 -7.48 1.83
C VAL A 253 -3.00 -6.57 0.93
N ILE A 254 -3.50 -5.36 0.76
CA ILE A 254 -2.97 -4.31 -0.11
C ILE A 254 -2.24 -3.27 0.76
N MET A 255 -1.11 -2.75 0.29
CA MET A 255 -0.48 -1.57 0.86
C MET A 255 -0.84 -0.32 0.06
N ASP A 256 -1.45 0.65 0.72
CA ASP A 256 -1.64 1.99 0.18
C ASP A 256 -0.37 2.83 0.37
N CYS A 257 0.43 2.90 -0.66
CA CYS A 257 1.70 3.62 -0.64
C CYS A 257 1.51 5.14 -0.79
N THR A 258 0.36 5.59 -1.29
CA THR A 258 0.05 7.00 -1.51
C THR A 258 -0.43 7.66 -0.22
N HIS A 259 -1.48 7.10 0.40
CA HIS A 259 -2.09 7.74 1.56
C HIS A 259 -1.31 7.49 2.86
N SER A 260 -0.41 6.53 2.88
CA SER A 260 0.50 6.30 4.02
C SER A 260 1.54 7.39 4.22
N VAL A 261 1.82 8.20 3.19
CA VAL A 261 2.78 9.30 3.25
C VAL A 261 2.09 10.68 3.33
N GLN A 262 0.77 10.70 3.58
CA GLN A 262 0.04 11.93 3.80
C GLN A 262 0.45 12.61 5.11
N ARG A 263 0.36 13.95 5.10
CA ARG A 263 0.41 14.81 6.30
C ARG A 263 -0.95 15.46 6.49
N PRO A 264 -1.87 14.82 7.22
CA PRO A 264 -3.20 15.36 7.45
C PRO A 264 -3.14 16.74 8.10
N GLY A 265 -3.77 17.77 7.47
CA GLY A 265 -3.73 19.13 7.98
C GLY A 265 -2.38 19.85 7.86
N GLY A 266 -1.37 19.27 7.23
CA GLY A 266 -0.02 19.83 7.11
C GLY A 266 0.13 20.99 6.10
N GLY A 267 -0.93 21.34 5.36
CA GLY A 267 -0.93 22.35 4.30
C GLY A 267 -1.94 23.48 4.52
N ASN A 268 -1.91 24.17 5.68
CA ASN A 268 -2.79 25.33 5.97
C ASN A 268 -4.27 25.07 5.61
N GLY A 269 -4.86 23.98 6.12
CA GLY A 269 -6.24 23.59 5.85
C GLY A 269 -6.43 22.62 4.68
N SER A 270 -5.34 22.16 4.09
CA SER A 270 -5.30 21.05 3.14
C SER A 270 -4.38 19.93 3.61
N THR A 271 -4.54 18.74 3.05
CA THR A 271 -3.60 17.63 3.27
C THR A 271 -2.35 17.87 2.43
N SER A 272 -1.18 17.81 3.08
CA SER A 272 0.14 17.75 2.45
C SER A 272 0.64 16.29 2.41
N GLY A 273 1.84 16.06 1.90
CA GLY A 273 2.47 14.74 1.90
C GLY A 273 3.85 14.69 1.28
N ASP A 274 4.46 13.53 1.40
CA ASP A 274 5.85 13.28 1.07
C ASP A 274 5.99 12.17 0.01
N ARG A 275 5.57 12.44 -1.26
CA ARG A 275 5.60 11.48 -2.39
C ARG A 275 6.96 10.80 -2.58
N GLN A 276 8.03 11.43 -2.14
CA GLN A 276 9.39 10.88 -2.22
C GLN A 276 9.56 9.56 -1.47
N PHE A 277 8.71 9.29 -0.47
CA PHE A 277 8.74 8.06 0.31
C PHE A 277 7.86 6.94 -0.26
N VAL A 278 7.03 7.20 -1.27
CA VAL A 278 6.15 6.19 -1.88
C VAL A 278 6.92 4.92 -2.30
N PRO A 279 8.08 5.01 -2.99
CA PRO A 279 8.84 3.81 -3.35
C PRO A 279 9.36 3.04 -2.12
N ALA A 280 9.84 3.73 -1.10
CA ALA A 280 10.35 3.10 0.11
C ALA A 280 9.23 2.39 0.89
N MET A 281 8.04 2.99 0.98
CA MET A 281 6.86 2.37 1.60
C MET A 281 6.43 1.10 0.85
N ALA A 282 6.44 1.13 -0.49
CA ALA A 282 6.12 -0.01 -1.31
C ALA A 282 7.12 -1.17 -1.12
N MET A 283 8.41 -0.87 -1.09
CA MET A 283 9.46 -1.88 -0.85
C MET A 283 9.41 -2.46 0.57
N ALA A 284 9.12 -1.62 1.58
CA ALA A 284 8.91 -2.11 2.95
C ALA A 284 7.69 -3.04 3.02
N ALA A 285 6.57 -2.68 2.39
CA ALA A 285 5.38 -3.52 2.34
C ALA A 285 5.64 -4.86 1.63
N LYS A 286 6.44 -4.86 0.56
CA LYS A 286 6.90 -6.09 -0.10
C LYS A 286 7.64 -7.00 0.87
N ALA A 287 8.56 -6.46 1.68
CA ALA A 287 9.31 -7.23 2.68
C ALA A 287 8.40 -7.86 3.75
N PHE A 288 7.21 -7.27 4.02
CA PHE A 288 6.19 -7.83 4.91
C PHE A 288 5.13 -8.66 4.18
N GLY A 289 5.30 -8.89 2.88
CA GLY A 289 4.48 -9.79 2.08
C GLY A 289 3.14 -9.19 1.65
N ALA A 290 3.07 -7.90 1.37
CA ALA A 290 1.88 -7.29 0.75
C ALA A 290 1.56 -8.01 -0.58
N GLU A 291 0.26 -8.23 -0.83
CA GLU A 291 -0.25 -8.96 -1.99
C GLU A 291 -0.72 -8.01 -3.10
N GLY A 292 -0.63 -6.73 -2.84
CA GLY A 292 -0.90 -5.69 -3.83
C GLY A 292 -0.46 -4.31 -3.35
N TYR A 293 -0.44 -3.37 -4.29
CA TYR A 293 0.01 -2.00 -4.06
C TYR A 293 -1.02 -1.02 -4.63
N PHE A 294 -1.46 -0.09 -3.78
CA PHE A 294 -2.32 1.01 -4.18
C PHE A 294 -1.44 2.26 -4.38
N LEU A 295 -1.45 2.80 -5.61
CA LEU A 295 -0.55 3.84 -6.08
C LEU A 295 -1.34 4.89 -6.87
N GLU A 296 -1.71 6.01 -6.23
CA GLU A 296 -2.25 7.14 -6.99
C GLU A 296 -1.14 7.77 -7.83
N THR A 297 -1.46 8.09 -9.08
CA THR A 297 -0.51 8.61 -10.06
C THR A 297 -1.18 9.66 -10.95
N HIS A 298 -0.39 10.61 -11.42
CA HIS A 298 -0.83 11.69 -12.28
C HIS A 298 0.30 12.09 -13.24
N PRO A 299 0.04 12.48 -14.50
CA PRO A 299 1.08 12.97 -15.41
C PRO A 299 1.87 14.16 -14.85
N ASP A 300 1.18 15.07 -14.17
CA ASP A 300 1.75 16.24 -13.49
C ASP A 300 1.12 16.39 -12.09
N PRO A 301 1.65 15.68 -11.05
CA PRO A 301 1.05 15.72 -9.72
C PRO A 301 0.95 17.10 -9.08
N ASP A 302 1.80 18.04 -9.47
CA ASP A 302 1.80 19.41 -8.90
C ASP A 302 0.61 20.25 -9.40
N ARG A 303 -0.02 19.83 -10.51
CA ARG A 303 -1.24 20.44 -11.07
C ARG A 303 -2.51 19.66 -10.75
N ALA A 304 -2.40 18.53 -10.09
CA ALA A 304 -3.54 17.70 -9.72
C ALA A 304 -4.51 18.44 -8.80
N LEU A 305 -5.81 18.25 -9.05
CA LEU A 305 -6.88 18.90 -8.27
C LEU A 305 -7.11 18.23 -6.89
N SER A 306 -6.49 17.09 -6.64
CA SER A 306 -6.60 16.34 -5.40
C SER A 306 -5.33 15.55 -5.12
N ASP A 307 -4.87 15.54 -3.85
CA ASP A 307 -3.77 14.73 -3.29
C ASP A 307 -2.43 14.82 -4.04
N GLY A 308 -2.21 15.86 -4.84
CA GLY A 308 -0.99 16.07 -5.61
C GLY A 308 0.31 15.78 -4.86
N PRO A 309 0.52 16.31 -3.62
CA PRO A 309 1.75 16.08 -2.86
C PRO A 309 2.06 14.61 -2.54
N ASN A 310 1.09 13.70 -2.67
CA ASN A 310 1.24 12.27 -2.36
C ASN A 310 1.34 11.40 -3.60
N MET A 311 0.90 11.90 -4.76
CA MET A 311 0.83 11.11 -5.98
C MET A 311 2.20 10.90 -6.61
N LEU A 312 2.44 9.68 -7.08
CA LEU A 312 3.61 9.32 -7.86
C LEU A 312 3.47 9.91 -9.29
N PRO A 313 4.49 10.59 -9.84
CA PRO A 313 4.50 10.93 -11.26
C PRO A 313 4.27 9.69 -12.13
N LEU A 314 3.38 9.78 -13.13
CA LEU A 314 2.98 8.66 -13.98
C LEU A 314 4.18 8.01 -14.69
N GLU A 315 5.16 8.80 -15.08
CA GLU A 315 6.41 8.35 -15.71
C GLU A 315 7.27 7.45 -14.81
N ASN A 316 7.14 7.58 -13.47
CA ASN A 316 7.92 6.81 -12.50
C ASN A 316 7.26 5.47 -12.12
N LEU A 317 5.97 5.29 -12.43
CA LEU A 317 5.22 4.09 -12.07
C LEU A 317 5.80 2.81 -12.69
N PRO A 318 6.23 2.76 -13.98
CA PRO A 318 6.80 1.53 -14.55
C PRO A 318 8.09 1.08 -13.86
N ALA A 319 8.93 2.03 -13.41
CA ALA A 319 10.16 1.71 -12.70
C ALA A 319 9.86 1.08 -11.34
N LEU A 320 8.94 1.67 -10.57
CA LEU A 320 8.53 1.15 -9.27
C LEU A 320 7.90 -0.25 -9.39
N VAL A 321 7.01 -0.47 -10.38
CA VAL A 321 6.43 -1.80 -10.64
C VAL A 321 7.53 -2.82 -10.94
N GLY A 322 8.49 -2.46 -11.79
CA GLY A 322 9.62 -3.33 -12.10
C GLY A 322 10.48 -3.69 -10.87
N ASP A 323 10.68 -2.77 -9.93
CA ASP A 323 11.42 -3.02 -8.69
C ASP A 323 10.63 -3.90 -7.71
N LEU A 324 9.31 -3.75 -7.67
CA LEU A 324 8.44 -4.58 -6.84
C LEU A 324 8.36 -6.04 -7.32
N LEU A 325 8.63 -6.31 -8.57
CA LEU A 325 8.60 -7.66 -9.16
C LEU A 325 9.95 -8.41 -9.09
N LYS A 326 11.04 -7.74 -8.79
CA LYS A 326 12.37 -8.35 -8.54
C LYS A 326 12.40 -9.06 -7.18
#